data_7e4f3cc2dc1077b7ee7ad4a21b40a289
#
_entry.id   7e4f3cc2dc1077b7ee7ad4a21b40a289
#
_cell.length_a   1.000
_cell.length_b   1.000
_cell.length_c   1.000
_cell.angle_alpha   90.00
_cell.angle_beta   90.00
_cell.angle_gamma   90.00
#
_symmetry.space_group_name_H-M   'P 1'
#
loop_
_entity.id
_entity.type
_entity.pdbx_description
1 polymer ?
#
loop_
_entity_poly.entity_id
_entity_poly.type
_entity_poly.pdbx_seq_one_letter_code
_entity_poly.pdbx_strand_id
1 'polypeptide(L)'
;MYKRQALCVDASDDELTAIIDAARPDMLQLHGNENAERVRAIKSKFSLPVMPVIKVAGKADIEKAELFSDCADWLLFDAAPNTAMITNEPNLPGGTGMSFDWQYLAEAELRLPFMLAGGLTAANVAQAVTLTKAPCVDVSSGVEKIRGKKSKTAISAFVKAAKFG
;
A
#
# COMPACT_ATOMS: atom_id res chain seq x y z
N MET A 1 -1.35 -17.44 1.41
CA MET A 1 -2.03 -16.12 1.47
C MET A 1 -1.72 -15.50 2.81
N TYR A 2 -1.11 -14.32 2.83
CA TYR A 2 -0.80 -13.59 4.06
C TYR A 2 -2.09 -13.09 4.70
N LYS A 3 -2.27 -13.32 6.01
CA LYS A 3 -3.49 -12.96 6.74
C LYS A 3 -3.30 -11.72 7.62
N ARG A 4 -2.07 -11.49 8.09
CA ARG A 4 -1.71 -10.36 8.95
C ARG A 4 -0.54 -9.62 8.37
N GLN A 5 -0.72 -8.34 8.12
CA GLN A 5 0.35 -7.44 7.73
C GLN A 5 0.57 -6.45 8.87
N ALA A 6 1.82 -6.22 9.23
CA ALA A 6 2.18 -5.13 10.13
C ALA A 6 2.63 -3.94 9.30
N LEU A 7 1.89 -2.83 9.39
CA LEU A 7 2.27 -1.56 8.78
C LEU A 7 3.27 -0.85 9.71
N CYS A 8 4.46 -0.59 9.19
CA CYS A 8 5.56 0.06 9.90
C CYS A 8 5.99 1.30 9.13
N VAL A 9 6.41 2.34 9.83
CA VAL A 9 6.83 3.62 9.25
C VAL A 9 8.19 3.98 9.85
N ASP A 10 9.25 3.89 9.05
CA ASP A 10 10.63 4.20 9.42
C ASP A 10 11.08 3.53 10.76
N ALA A 11 10.54 2.33 11.03
CA ALA A 11 10.75 1.65 12.30
C ALA A 11 12.20 1.15 12.45
N SER A 12 12.73 1.31 13.67
CA SER A 12 14.00 0.73 14.07
C SER A 12 13.93 -0.79 14.18
N ASP A 13 15.07 -1.45 14.26
CA ASP A 13 15.14 -2.90 14.43
C ASP A 13 14.50 -3.38 15.74
N ASP A 14 14.64 -2.59 16.81
CA ASP A 14 14.05 -2.93 18.11
C ASP A 14 12.52 -2.81 18.08
N GLU A 15 12.00 -1.77 17.41
CA GLU A 15 10.55 -1.60 17.21
C GLU A 15 9.99 -2.73 16.33
N LEU A 16 10.69 -3.10 15.25
CA LEU A 16 10.27 -4.23 14.40
C LEU A 16 10.27 -5.54 15.19
N THR A 17 11.28 -5.77 16.03
CA THR A 17 11.34 -6.95 16.92
C THR A 17 10.12 -6.98 17.84
N ALA A 18 9.82 -5.88 18.52
CA ALA A 18 8.67 -5.78 19.41
C ALA A 18 7.33 -6.02 18.68
N ILE A 19 7.17 -5.46 17.47
CA ILE A 19 5.98 -5.67 16.63
C ILE A 19 5.84 -7.14 16.22
N ILE A 20 6.94 -7.76 15.79
CA ILE A 20 6.95 -9.16 15.34
C ILE A 20 6.60 -10.09 16.49
N ASP A 21 7.19 -9.89 17.65
CA ASP A 21 6.93 -10.72 18.84
C ASP A 21 5.48 -10.61 19.32
N ALA A 22 4.94 -9.40 19.33
CA ALA A 22 3.58 -9.14 19.81
C ALA A 22 2.50 -9.58 18.81
N ALA A 23 2.66 -9.27 17.53
CA ALA A 23 1.60 -9.44 16.51
C ALA A 23 1.77 -10.70 15.66
N ARG A 24 2.99 -11.24 15.57
CA ARG A 24 3.36 -12.38 14.69
C ARG A 24 2.80 -12.20 13.28
N PRO A 25 3.19 -11.13 12.58
CA PRO A 25 2.70 -10.85 11.25
C PRO A 25 3.22 -11.88 10.24
N ASP A 26 2.47 -12.06 9.16
CA ASP A 26 2.88 -12.88 8.02
C ASP A 26 3.71 -12.08 7.02
N MET A 27 3.68 -10.73 7.10
CA MET A 27 4.37 -9.80 6.20
C MET A 27 4.55 -8.43 6.89
N LEU A 28 5.66 -7.76 6.58
CA LEU A 28 5.90 -6.36 6.97
C LEU A 28 5.59 -5.44 5.79
N GLN A 29 4.68 -4.48 5.99
CA GLN A 29 4.41 -3.38 5.08
C GLN A 29 5.24 -2.17 5.53
N LEU A 30 6.21 -1.78 4.71
CA LEU A 30 7.14 -0.68 5.01
C LEU A 30 6.61 0.60 4.36
N HIS A 31 5.96 1.44 5.15
CA HIS A 31 5.17 2.60 4.68
C HIS A 31 5.86 3.95 4.95
N GLY A 32 7.11 3.93 5.33
CA GLY A 32 7.95 5.10 5.57
C GLY A 32 8.73 5.56 4.34
N ASN A 33 10.03 5.83 4.57
CA ASN A 33 10.99 6.21 3.53
C ASN A 33 12.10 5.17 3.40
N GLU A 34 11.79 3.91 3.70
CA GLU A 34 12.74 2.81 3.65
C GLU A 34 13.28 2.66 2.22
N ASN A 35 14.58 2.86 2.04
CA ASN A 35 15.26 2.62 0.77
C ASN A 35 15.53 1.11 0.55
N ALA A 36 15.97 0.73 -0.64
CA ALA A 36 16.23 -0.67 -0.99
C ALA A 36 17.25 -1.35 -0.08
N GLU A 37 18.26 -0.63 0.42
CA GLU A 37 19.24 -1.15 1.37
C GLU A 37 18.57 -1.50 2.70
N ARG A 38 17.72 -0.61 3.23
CA ARG A 38 16.97 -0.85 4.47
C ARG A 38 15.98 -2.01 4.30
N VAL A 39 15.27 -2.08 3.18
CA VAL A 39 14.35 -3.19 2.87
C VAL A 39 15.11 -4.53 2.86
N ARG A 40 16.27 -4.60 2.22
CA ARG A 40 17.13 -5.79 2.19
C ARG A 40 17.59 -6.20 3.58
N ALA A 41 18.02 -5.23 4.40
CA ALA A 41 18.46 -5.47 5.77
C ALA A 41 17.34 -6.04 6.65
N ILE A 42 16.12 -5.47 6.58
CA ILE A 42 14.94 -5.94 7.29
C ILE A 42 14.60 -7.37 6.88
N LYS A 43 14.50 -7.64 5.57
CA LYS A 43 14.19 -8.97 5.05
C LYS A 43 15.19 -10.02 5.52
N SER A 44 16.48 -9.70 5.43
CA SER A 44 17.56 -10.59 5.87
C SER A 44 17.51 -10.87 7.37
N LYS A 45 17.29 -9.83 8.18
CA LYS A 45 17.30 -9.94 9.65
C LYS A 45 16.11 -10.71 10.19
N PHE A 46 14.91 -10.42 9.70
CA PHE A 46 13.68 -10.94 10.29
C PHE A 46 13.11 -12.16 9.53
N SER A 47 13.63 -12.47 8.35
CA SER A 47 13.18 -13.58 7.51
C SER A 47 11.67 -13.59 7.24
N LEU A 48 11.06 -12.40 7.22
CA LEU A 48 9.66 -12.20 6.88
C LEU A 48 9.55 -11.60 5.47
N PRO A 49 8.49 -11.92 4.74
CA PRO A 49 8.15 -11.20 3.52
C PRO A 49 8.01 -9.71 3.77
N VAL A 50 8.53 -8.90 2.85
CA VAL A 50 8.50 -7.43 2.93
C VAL A 50 7.82 -6.83 1.73
N MET A 51 7.05 -5.77 1.99
CA MET A 51 6.30 -5.01 0.99
C MET A 51 6.55 -3.51 1.21
N PRO A 52 7.55 -2.91 0.55
CA PRO A 52 7.73 -1.47 0.57
C PRO A 52 6.59 -0.76 -0.16
N VAL A 53 6.29 0.45 0.30
CA VAL A 53 5.25 1.31 -0.26
C VAL A 53 5.88 2.36 -1.18
N ILE A 54 5.36 2.46 -2.40
CA ILE A 54 5.71 3.50 -3.36
C ILE A 54 4.57 4.50 -3.40
N LYS A 55 4.85 5.73 -2.94
CA LYS A 55 3.89 6.84 -3.00
C LYS A 55 3.92 7.43 -4.40
N VAL A 56 2.79 7.37 -5.11
CA VAL A 56 2.68 7.73 -6.52
C VAL A 56 2.02 9.09 -6.68
N ALA A 57 2.78 10.05 -7.19
CA ALA A 57 2.28 11.33 -7.70
C ALA A 57 2.33 11.38 -9.23
N GLY A 58 3.22 10.61 -9.86
CA GLY A 58 3.40 10.58 -11.30
C GLY A 58 4.15 9.34 -11.79
N LYS A 59 4.34 9.24 -13.10
CA LYS A 59 4.98 8.09 -13.77
C LYS A 59 6.36 7.75 -13.21
N ALA A 60 7.18 8.77 -12.94
CA ALA A 60 8.55 8.57 -12.39
C ALA A 60 8.57 7.86 -11.03
N ASP A 61 7.47 7.88 -10.28
CA ASP A 61 7.40 7.15 -9.01
C ASP A 61 7.21 5.65 -9.25
N ILE A 62 6.50 5.26 -10.31
CA ILE A 62 6.34 3.85 -10.69
C ILE A 62 7.70 3.23 -11.07
N GLU A 63 8.57 3.99 -11.73
CA GLU A 63 9.91 3.53 -12.13
C GLU A 63 10.79 3.19 -10.92
N LYS A 64 10.52 3.75 -9.73
CA LYS A 64 11.19 3.39 -8.48
C LYS A 64 10.96 1.93 -8.05
N ALA A 65 9.94 1.26 -8.58
CA ALA A 65 9.67 -0.15 -8.34
C ALA A 65 10.89 -1.05 -8.63
N GLU A 66 11.68 -0.69 -9.66
CA GLU A 66 12.87 -1.45 -10.05
C GLU A 66 13.94 -1.48 -8.95
N LEU A 67 14.02 -0.45 -8.11
CA LEU A 67 14.96 -0.38 -6.98
C LEU A 67 14.73 -1.49 -5.94
N PHE A 68 13.52 -2.05 -5.91
CA PHE A 68 13.12 -3.07 -4.94
C PHE A 68 13.05 -4.48 -5.54
N SER A 69 13.32 -4.65 -6.83
CA SER A 69 13.11 -5.90 -7.58
C SER A 69 13.86 -7.10 -7.01
N ASP A 70 15.01 -6.89 -6.37
CA ASP A 70 15.88 -7.92 -5.78
C ASP A 70 15.79 -8.04 -4.26
N CYS A 71 15.03 -7.17 -3.59
CA CYS A 71 15.00 -7.11 -2.13
C CYS A 71 13.59 -7.16 -1.51
N ALA A 72 12.53 -6.96 -2.29
CA ALA A 72 11.15 -7.06 -1.82
C ALA A 72 10.48 -8.37 -2.30
N ASP A 73 9.32 -8.70 -1.72
CA ASP A 73 8.48 -9.82 -2.14
C ASP A 73 7.21 -9.32 -2.84
N TRP A 74 6.74 -8.15 -2.44
CA TRP A 74 5.60 -7.43 -2.98
C TRP A 74 5.93 -5.95 -3.04
N LEU A 75 5.14 -5.20 -3.80
CA LEU A 75 5.10 -3.74 -3.79
C LEU A 75 3.71 -3.27 -3.41
N LEU A 76 3.59 -2.13 -2.75
CA LEU A 76 2.31 -1.44 -2.60
C LEU A 76 2.42 -0.07 -3.26
N PHE A 77 1.50 0.23 -4.18
CA PHE A 77 1.38 1.56 -4.77
C PHE A 77 0.23 2.31 -4.11
N ASP A 78 0.55 3.42 -3.45
CA ASP A 78 -0.41 4.29 -2.75
C ASP A 78 -0.37 5.70 -3.35
N ALA A 79 -1.50 6.38 -3.41
CA ALA A 79 -1.53 7.76 -3.88
C ALA A 79 -0.69 8.66 -2.96
N ALA A 80 0.20 9.44 -3.54
CA ALA A 80 0.93 10.45 -2.79
C ALA A 80 -0.05 11.49 -2.21
N PRO A 81 0.19 12.01 -1.00
CA PRO A 81 -0.59 13.12 -0.47
C PRO A 81 -0.51 14.32 -1.42
N ASN A 82 -1.64 14.89 -1.79
CA ASN A 82 -1.62 16.11 -2.59
C ASN A 82 -1.21 17.28 -1.69
N THR A 83 0.03 17.76 -1.86
CA THR A 83 0.57 18.89 -1.12
C THR A 83 -0.16 20.21 -1.38
N ALA A 84 -0.97 20.30 -2.43
CA ALA A 84 -1.76 21.49 -2.76
C ALA A 84 -3.02 21.66 -1.87
N MET A 85 -3.39 20.66 -1.08
CA MET A 85 -4.50 20.70 -0.12
C MET A 85 -4.03 20.47 1.32
N ILE A 86 -2.95 21.11 1.74
CA ILE A 86 -2.52 21.10 3.15
C ILE A 86 -3.49 22.00 3.93
N THR A 87 -4.58 21.41 4.40
CA THR A 87 -5.27 21.92 5.58
C THR A 87 -4.41 21.59 6.79
N ASN A 88 -4.34 22.50 7.78
CA ASN A 88 -3.49 22.46 8.97
C ASN A 88 -3.68 21.25 9.92
N GLU A 89 -3.96 20.07 9.40
CA GLU A 89 -4.06 18.83 10.15
C GLU A 89 -2.78 18.00 10.00
N PRO A 90 -2.30 17.32 11.07
CA PRO A 90 -1.09 16.51 10.98
C PRO A 90 -1.24 15.42 9.91
N ASN A 91 -0.32 15.42 8.95
CA ASN A 91 -0.25 14.44 7.86
C ASN A 91 0.00 13.04 8.44
N LEU A 92 -1.08 12.27 8.61
CA LEU A 92 -0.95 10.83 8.80
C LEU A 92 -0.70 10.17 7.43
N PRO A 93 0.26 9.24 7.33
CA PRO A 93 0.49 8.49 6.10
C PRO A 93 -0.78 7.74 5.68
N GLY A 94 -1.21 7.92 4.42
CA GLY A 94 -2.36 7.23 3.84
C GLY A 94 -3.74 7.85 4.15
N GLY A 95 -4.75 7.47 3.38
CA GLY A 95 -6.16 7.81 3.66
C GLY A 95 -6.64 9.18 3.17
N THR A 96 -5.94 9.83 2.24
CA THR A 96 -6.34 11.14 1.67
C THR A 96 -7.57 11.07 0.76
N GLY A 97 -8.00 9.86 0.36
CA GLY A 97 -9.16 9.66 -0.52
C GLY A 97 -8.92 10.03 -1.99
N MET A 98 -7.69 10.35 -2.36
CA MET A 98 -7.31 10.67 -3.75
C MET A 98 -6.68 9.46 -4.41
N SER A 99 -6.96 9.25 -5.69
CA SER A 99 -6.29 8.28 -6.56
C SER A 99 -5.27 9.00 -7.45
N PHE A 100 -4.22 8.29 -7.84
CA PHE A 100 -3.33 8.72 -8.93
C PHE A 100 -3.83 8.17 -10.28
N ASP A 101 -3.20 8.60 -11.39
CA ASP A 101 -3.52 8.07 -12.71
C ASP A 101 -3.02 6.63 -12.85
N TRP A 102 -3.95 5.68 -12.82
CA TRP A 102 -3.67 4.25 -12.90
C TRP A 102 -3.10 3.80 -14.24
N GLN A 103 -3.18 4.65 -15.28
CA GLN A 103 -2.55 4.38 -16.57
C GLN A 103 -1.04 4.15 -16.43
N TYR A 104 -0.39 4.83 -15.48
CA TYR A 104 1.03 4.63 -15.20
C TYR A 104 1.37 3.21 -14.77
N LEU A 105 0.50 2.57 -13.99
CA LEU A 105 0.67 1.16 -13.61
C LEU A 105 0.29 0.20 -14.72
N ALA A 106 -0.72 0.54 -15.53
CA ALA A 106 -1.15 -0.28 -16.67
C ALA A 106 -0.06 -0.42 -17.73
N GLU A 107 0.80 0.59 -17.87
CA GLU A 107 1.91 0.64 -18.82
C GLU A 107 3.23 0.12 -18.25
N ALA A 108 3.30 -0.17 -16.95
CA ALA A 108 4.53 -0.55 -16.28
C ALA A 108 4.81 -2.05 -16.40
N GLU A 109 6.06 -2.41 -16.68
CA GLU A 109 6.56 -3.80 -16.61
C GLU A 109 7.12 -4.06 -15.22
N LEU A 110 6.26 -4.54 -14.32
CA LEU A 110 6.63 -4.83 -12.93
C LEU A 110 7.11 -6.26 -12.78
N ARG A 111 8.26 -6.47 -12.14
CA ARG A 111 8.84 -7.80 -11.87
C ARG A 111 8.22 -8.47 -10.65
N LEU A 112 7.71 -7.68 -9.71
CA LEU A 112 7.13 -8.17 -8.47
C LEU A 112 5.60 -8.06 -8.50
N PRO A 113 4.89 -8.96 -7.81
CA PRO A 113 3.46 -8.77 -7.58
C PRO A 113 3.24 -7.51 -6.76
N PHE A 114 2.08 -6.86 -6.96
CA PHE A 114 1.80 -5.62 -6.27
C PHE A 114 0.38 -5.56 -5.71
N MET A 115 0.21 -4.67 -4.74
CA MET A 115 -1.05 -4.27 -4.16
C MET A 115 -1.33 -2.81 -4.56
N LEU A 116 -2.54 -2.55 -5.04
CA LEU A 116 -2.98 -1.19 -5.37
C LEU A 116 -3.75 -0.60 -4.20
N ALA A 117 -3.33 0.58 -3.77
CA ALA A 117 -3.96 1.41 -2.76
C ALA A 117 -4.19 2.84 -3.26
N GLY A 118 -4.62 3.73 -2.37
CA GLY A 118 -4.81 5.16 -2.66
C GLY A 118 -6.15 5.49 -3.28
N GLY A 119 -7.05 6.09 -2.49
CA GLY A 119 -8.33 6.60 -2.95
C GLY A 119 -9.31 5.58 -3.50
N LEU A 120 -9.11 4.28 -3.24
CA LEU A 120 -10.02 3.24 -3.69
C LEU A 120 -11.34 3.28 -2.91
N THR A 121 -12.44 3.06 -3.66
CA THR A 121 -13.82 2.99 -3.16
C THR A 121 -14.58 1.91 -3.91
N ALA A 122 -15.77 1.56 -3.45
CA ALA A 122 -16.64 0.63 -4.19
C ALA A 122 -17.03 1.14 -5.59
N ALA A 123 -16.98 2.45 -5.82
CA ALA A 123 -17.35 3.04 -7.10
C ALA A 123 -16.23 2.95 -8.17
N ASN A 124 -14.96 2.86 -7.74
CA ASN A 124 -13.83 2.93 -8.67
C ASN A 124 -12.93 1.68 -8.70
N VAL A 125 -13.01 0.81 -7.70
CA VAL A 125 -12.09 -0.34 -7.57
C VAL A 125 -12.19 -1.32 -8.73
N ALA A 126 -13.36 -1.55 -9.31
CA ALA A 126 -13.53 -2.43 -10.48
C ALA A 126 -12.76 -1.90 -11.69
N GLN A 127 -12.88 -0.59 -11.97
CA GLN A 127 -12.11 0.07 -13.02
C GLN A 127 -10.60 0.00 -12.75
N ALA A 128 -10.18 0.28 -11.52
CA ALA A 128 -8.79 0.22 -11.11
C ALA A 128 -8.18 -1.17 -11.34
N VAL A 129 -8.86 -2.24 -10.91
CA VAL A 129 -8.42 -3.63 -11.11
C VAL A 129 -8.39 -4.00 -12.59
N THR A 130 -9.42 -3.63 -13.34
CA THR A 130 -9.50 -3.91 -14.79
C THR A 130 -8.34 -3.27 -15.56
N LEU A 131 -8.03 -2.02 -15.24
CA LEU A 131 -6.99 -1.26 -15.92
C LEU A 131 -5.58 -1.74 -15.53
N THR A 132 -5.30 -1.84 -14.23
CA THR A 132 -3.95 -2.13 -13.73
C THR A 132 -3.61 -3.61 -13.67
N LYS A 133 -4.62 -4.50 -13.75
CA LYS A 133 -4.49 -5.94 -13.47
C LYS A 133 -3.91 -6.24 -12.09
N ALA A 134 -4.15 -5.34 -11.13
CA ALA A 134 -3.67 -5.52 -9.77
C ALA A 134 -4.16 -6.85 -9.15
N PRO A 135 -3.26 -7.73 -8.72
CA PRO A 135 -3.64 -9.01 -8.12
C PRO A 135 -4.24 -8.84 -6.71
N CYS A 136 -4.01 -7.68 -6.09
CA CYS A 136 -4.50 -7.36 -4.77
C CYS A 136 -4.80 -5.85 -4.66
N VAL A 137 -5.80 -5.50 -3.84
CA VAL A 137 -6.16 -4.10 -3.55
C VAL A 137 -6.23 -3.88 -2.05
N ASP A 138 -5.86 -2.68 -1.61
CA ASP A 138 -5.96 -2.22 -0.24
C ASP A 138 -6.88 -1.01 -0.13
N VAL A 139 -7.68 -0.95 0.93
CA VAL A 139 -8.60 0.16 1.17
C VAL A 139 -8.68 0.51 2.64
N SER A 140 -8.54 1.79 2.94
CA SER A 140 -8.73 2.30 4.29
C SER A 140 -9.91 3.25 4.37
N SER A 141 -9.74 4.51 3.99
CA SER A 141 -10.77 5.56 4.12
C SER A 141 -12.00 5.32 3.24
N GLY A 142 -11.84 4.70 2.06
CA GLY A 142 -12.93 4.44 1.11
C GLY A 142 -14.05 3.53 1.61
N VAL A 143 -13.86 2.88 2.77
CA VAL A 143 -14.87 2.05 3.44
C VAL A 143 -15.24 2.58 4.83
N GLU A 144 -14.95 3.85 5.10
CA GLU A 144 -15.32 4.52 6.35
C GLU A 144 -16.66 5.24 6.26
N LYS A 145 -17.42 5.25 7.35
CA LYS A 145 -18.60 6.08 7.52
C LYS A 145 -18.22 7.50 7.96
N ILE A 146 -17.29 7.58 8.88
CA ILE A 146 -16.57 8.77 9.32
C ILE A 146 -15.13 8.37 9.60
N ARG A 147 -14.20 9.31 9.62
CA ARG A 147 -12.77 9.05 9.83
C ARG A 147 -12.52 8.08 11.01
N GLY A 148 -11.79 7.00 10.75
CA GLY A 148 -11.46 5.95 11.73
C GLY A 148 -12.59 4.95 12.03
N LYS A 149 -13.80 5.13 11.48
CA LYS A 149 -14.93 4.22 11.71
C LYS A 149 -15.38 3.52 10.44
N LYS A 150 -14.99 2.25 10.30
CA LYS A 150 -15.33 1.42 9.14
C LYS A 150 -16.83 1.13 9.07
N SER A 151 -17.35 1.04 7.84
CA SER A 151 -18.75 0.69 7.53
C SER A 151 -18.82 -0.74 6.98
N LYS A 152 -19.58 -1.62 7.64
CA LYS A 152 -19.79 -2.99 7.15
C LYS A 152 -20.39 -3.00 5.74
N THR A 153 -21.34 -2.11 5.47
CA THR A 153 -21.99 -1.97 4.15
C THR A 153 -20.99 -1.54 3.08
N ALA A 154 -20.14 -0.53 3.39
CA ALA A 154 -19.12 -0.06 2.46
C ALA A 154 -18.05 -1.14 2.19
N ILE A 155 -17.61 -1.88 3.23
CA ILE A 155 -16.69 -3.02 3.06
C ILE A 155 -17.31 -4.07 2.14
N SER A 156 -18.56 -4.47 2.39
CA SER A 156 -19.25 -5.47 1.55
C SER A 156 -19.38 -5.02 0.10
N ALA A 157 -19.76 -3.76 -0.14
CA ALA A 157 -19.86 -3.17 -1.47
C ALA A 157 -18.49 -3.14 -2.17
N PHE A 158 -17.42 -2.73 -1.46
CA PHE A 158 -16.06 -2.71 -1.98
C PHE A 158 -15.59 -4.10 -2.41
N VAL A 159 -15.72 -5.08 -1.53
CA VAL A 159 -15.29 -6.47 -1.82
C VAL A 159 -16.06 -7.04 -3.02
N LYS A 160 -17.36 -6.76 -3.11
CA LYS A 160 -18.17 -7.19 -4.25
C LYS A 160 -17.68 -6.55 -5.56
N ALA A 161 -17.46 -5.24 -5.56
CA ALA A 161 -16.97 -4.52 -6.74
C ALA A 161 -15.57 -4.98 -7.15
N ALA A 162 -14.66 -5.21 -6.19
CA ALA A 162 -13.30 -5.67 -6.47
C ALA A 162 -13.23 -7.09 -7.06
N LYS A 163 -14.21 -7.97 -6.76
CA LYS A 163 -14.20 -9.37 -7.20
C LYS A 163 -15.00 -9.65 -8.46
N PHE A 164 -16.06 -8.89 -8.70
CA PHE A 164 -17.08 -9.20 -9.68
C PHE A 164 -17.46 -8.00 -10.58
N GLY A 165 -16.77 -6.88 -10.44
CA GLY A 165 -16.96 -5.67 -11.22
C GLY A 165 -16.16 -5.60 -12.51
#